data_b2aad264b0dc95119d60ffd5030709a0
#
_entry.id   b2aad264b0dc95119d60ffd5030709a0
#
_cell.length_a   1.000
_cell.length_b   1.000
_cell.length_c   1.000
_cell.angle_alpha   90.00
_cell.angle_beta   90.00
_cell.angle_gamma   90.00
#
_symmetry.space_group_name_H-M   'P 1'
#
loop_
_entity.id
_entity.type
_entity.pdbx_description
1 polymer ?
#
loop_
_entity_poly.entity_id
_entity_poly.type
_entity_poly.pdbx_seq_one_letter_code
_entity_poly.pdbx_strand_id
1 'polypeptide(L)'
;FVTETLFPYAQSALQNFLEKNKDDPLISRLINDAEDEWMRDQDEESAKLRRQSEKMQQPKYLRVEAYLQLLITLGKKSTALKDIQGKVWKEGYITGRITSQLFEDAYEGLKKWHKQGFILGIYSSGSVEAQRLLYKYTSRGDIENLFSHWFDTHIGNKKEQISYTTIASAMACKPQNILFISDNSDECDAAKRASLRTLYSLRKGNPQQDAKNHPIISNLGDVDQWLK
;
A
#
# COMPACT_ATOMS: atom_id res chain seq x y z
N PHE A 1 -2.34 -5.15 -9.63
CA PHE A 1 -1.27 -4.17 -9.83
C PHE A 1 -0.18 -4.26 -8.76
N VAL A 2 -0.50 -4.25 -7.46
CA VAL A 2 0.51 -4.32 -6.39
C VAL A 2 1.31 -5.62 -6.48
N THR A 3 0.62 -6.76 -6.56
CA THR A 3 1.23 -8.10 -6.63
C THR A 3 1.88 -8.41 -7.97
N GLU A 4 1.34 -7.86 -9.08
CA GLU A 4 1.79 -8.20 -10.43
C GLU A 4 2.79 -7.18 -11.01
N THR A 5 2.86 -5.98 -10.43
CA THR A 5 3.72 -4.91 -10.94
C THR A 5 4.66 -4.37 -9.89
N LEU A 6 4.14 -3.88 -8.74
CA LEU A 6 4.98 -3.19 -7.76
C LEU A 6 5.98 -4.12 -7.08
N PHE A 7 5.54 -5.28 -6.58
CA PHE A 7 6.45 -6.22 -5.93
C PHE A 7 7.48 -6.81 -6.89
N PRO A 8 7.12 -7.32 -8.09
CA PRO A 8 8.11 -7.77 -9.05
C PRO A 8 9.10 -6.69 -9.48
N TYR A 9 8.62 -5.46 -9.69
CA TYR A 9 9.50 -4.34 -9.99
C TYR A 9 10.51 -4.08 -8.86
N ALA A 10 10.04 -3.99 -7.61
CA ALA A 10 10.92 -3.76 -6.47
C ALA A 10 11.96 -4.87 -6.35
N GLN A 11 11.56 -6.13 -6.51
CA GLN A 11 12.46 -7.28 -6.47
C GLN A 11 13.57 -7.19 -7.53
N SER A 12 13.20 -6.88 -8.77
CA SER A 12 14.16 -6.78 -9.88
C SER A 12 15.06 -5.55 -9.82
N ALA A 13 14.57 -4.44 -9.28
CA ALA A 13 15.29 -3.17 -9.22
C ALA A 13 16.14 -2.99 -7.95
N LEU A 14 15.93 -3.84 -6.92
CA LEU A 14 16.48 -3.66 -5.58
C LEU A 14 18.01 -3.54 -5.57
N GLN A 15 18.73 -4.47 -6.21
CA GLN A 15 20.19 -4.47 -6.24
C GLN A 15 20.74 -3.18 -6.84
N ASN A 16 20.27 -2.83 -8.03
CA ASN A 16 20.74 -1.62 -8.74
C ASN A 16 20.38 -0.34 -7.96
N PHE A 17 19.22 -0.31 -7.31
CA PHE A 17 18.81 0.81 -6.48
C PHE A 17 19.74 1.00 -5.27
N LEU A 18 20.05 -0.07 -4.54
CA LEU A 18 20.93 -0.02 -3.37
C LEU A 18 22.37 0.34 -3.76
N GLU A 19 22.89 -0.23 -4.84
CA GLU A 19 24.22 0.08 -5.34
C GLU A 19 24.37 1.57 -5.69
N LYS A 20 23.43 2.10 -6.44
CA LYS A 20 23.41 3.49 -6.88
C LYS A 20 23.26 4.49 -5.73
N ASN A 21 22.46 4.14 -4.72
CA ASN A 21 22.07 5.06 -3.66
C ASN A 21 22.71 4.75 -2.29
N LYS A 22 23.67 3.82 -2.20
CA LYS A 22 24.29 3.38 -0.93
C LYS A 22 24.92 4.51 -0.10
N ASP A 23 25.35 5.57 -0.77
CA ASP A 23 26.00 6.73 -0.15
C ASP A 23 25.00 7.85 0.21
N ASP A 24 23.72 7.73 -0.19
CA ASP A 24 22.66 8.61 0.28
C ASP A 24 22.41 8.39 1.77
N PRO A 25 22.39 9.44 2.62
CA PRO A 25 22.26 9.28 4.08
C PRO A 25 20.99 8.53 4.50
N LEU A 26 19.85 8.74 3.81
CA LEU A 26 18.60 8.05 4.12
C LEU A 26 18.70 6.56 3.74
N ILE A 27 19.21 6.26 2.56
CA ILE A 27 19.33 4.87 2.08
C ILE A 27 20.37 4.11 2.91
N SER A 28 21.50 4.75 3.23
CA SER A 28 22.52 4.18 4.14
C SER A 28 21.93 3.82 5.51
N ARG A 29 21.07 4.68 6.06
CA ARG A 29 20.34 4.38 7.29
C ARG A 29 19.41 3.19 7.13
N LEU A 30 18.60 3.15 6.07
CA LEU A 30 17.70 2.01 5.83
C LEU A 30 18.46 0.69 5.62
N ILE A 31 19.65 0.73 5.01
CA ILE A 31 20.54 -0.44 4.91
C ILE A 31 21.00 -0.88 6.30
N ASN A 32 21.35 0.04 7.19
CA ASN A 32 21.72 -0.29 8.56
C ASN A 32 20.54 -0.87 9.36
N ASP A 33 19.35 -0.26 9.25
CA ASP A 33 18.13 -0.75 9.91
C ASP A 33 17.78 -2.19 9.44
N ALA A 34 17.96 -2.48 8.14
CA ALA A 34 17.78 -3.83 7.59
C ALA A 34 18.85 -4.82 8.08
N GLU A 35 20.11 -4.40 8.20
CA GLU A 35 21.17 -5.23 8.78
C GLU A 35 20.89 -5.55 10.25
N ASP A 36 20.44 -4.56 11.03
CA ASP A 36 20.06 -4.73 12.44
C ASP A 36 18.84 -5.65 12.59
N GLU A 37 17.88 -5.59 11.68
CA GLU A 37 16.75 -6.52 11.65
C GLU A 37 17.24 -7.94 11.35
N TRP A 38 18.13 -8.10 10.36
CA TRP A 38 18.73 -9.39 10.00
C TRP A 38 19.52 -10.01 11.15
N MET A 39 20.28 -9.21 11.89
CA MET A 39 21.04 -9.70 13.06
C MET A 39 20.15 -10.27 14.16
N ARG A 40 18.92 -9.80 14.27
CA ARG A 40 17.90 -10.27 15.22
C ARG A 40 17.00 -11.38 14.67
N ASP A 41 17.02 -11.61 13.36
CA ASP A 41 16.21 -12.66 12.74
C ASP A 41 16.72 -14.04 13.12
N GLN A 42 15.85 -14.83 13.75
CA GLN A 42 16.15 -16.18 14.25
C GLN A 42 15.80 -17.28 13.23
N ASP A 43 15.30 -16.91 12.05
CA ASP A 43 14.98 -17.87 11.01
C ASP A 43 16.23 -18.61 10.54
N GLU A 44 16.11 -19.92 10.32
CA GLU A 44 17.23 -20.79 9.96
C GLU A 44 17.86 -20.41 8.62
N GLU A 45 17.04 -20.11 7.61
CA GLU A 45 17.54 -19.68 6.29
C GLU A 45 18.23 -18.31 6.36
N SER A 46 17.68 -17.39 7.17
CA SER A 46 18.32 -16.10 7.45
C SER A 46 19.69 -16.26 8.12
N ALA A 47 19.79 -17.14 9.12
CA ALA A 47 21.03 -17.42 9.82
C ALA A 47 22.07 -18.11 8.90
N LYS A 48 21.63 -19.00 8.03
CA LYS A 48 22.46 -19.66 7.04
C LYS A 48 23.01 -18.65 6.01
N LEU A 49 22.15 -17.81 5.47
CA LEU A 49 22.53 -16.75 4.54
C LEU A 49 23.56 -15.79 5.17
N ARG A 50 23.37 -15.39 6.44
CA ARG A 50 24.30 -14.52 7.15
C ARG A 50 25.69 -15.13 7.24
N ARG A 51 25.79 -16.39 7.68
CA ARG A 51 27.08 -17.11 7.75
C ARG A 51 27.77 -17.22 6.40
N GLN A 52 27.02 -17.39 5.31
CA GLN A 52 27.57 -17.41 3.95
C GLN A 52 28.09 -16.04 3.52
N SER A 53 27.31 -15.00 3.76
CA SER A 53 27.65 -13.60 3.40
C SER A 53 28.89 -13.08 4.13
N GLU A 54 29.06 -13.46 5.41
CA GLU A 54 30.25 -13.12 6.20
C GLU A 54 31.53 -13.72 5.60
N LYS A 55 31.46 -14.97 5.14
CA LYS A 55 32.61 -15.65 4.49
C LYS A 55 33.01 -15.01 3.15
N MET A 56 32.03 -14.44 2.42
CA MET A 56 32.26 -13.85 1.10
C MET A 56 32.84 -12.44 1.14
N GLN A 57 32.93 -11.80 2.31
CA GLN A 57 33.43 -10.42 2.50
C GLN A 57 32.78 -9.39 1.57
N GLN A 58 31.51 -9.59 1.23
CA GLN A 58 30.78 -8.70 0.34
C GLN A 58 30.51 -7.34 0.99
N PRO A 59 30.38 -6.25 0.19
CA PRO A 59 29.93 -4.96 0.66
C PRO A 59 28.58 -5.06 1.39
N LYS A 60 28.39 -4.23 2.43
CA LYS A 60 27.17 -4.25 3.25
C LYS A 60 25.89 -4.23 2.43
N TYR A 61 25.78 -3.34 1.46
CA TYR A 61 24.57 -3.19 0.66
C TYR A 61 24.20 -4.46 -0.13
N LEU A 62 25.19 -5.24 -0.60
CA LEU A 62 24.95 -6.52 -1.27
C LEU A 62 24.52 -7.61 -0.29
N ARG A 63 25.08 -7.63 0.91
CA ARG A 63 24.68 -8.57 1.96
C ARG A 63 23.24 -8.31 2.39
N VAL A 64 22.89 -7.04 2.60
CA VAL A 64 21.52 -6.62 2.95
C VAL A 64 20.58 -6.90 1.79
N GLU A 65 20.97 -6.65 0.55
CA GLU A 65 20.17 -6.98 -0.63
C GLU A 65 19.80 -8.46 -0.64
N ALA A 66 20.76 -9.36 -0.44
CA ALA A 66 20.50 -10.80 -0.38
C ALA A 66 19.51 -11.18 0.74
N TYR A 67 19.58 -10.54 1.91
CA TYR A 67 18.62 -10.73 2.98
C TYR A 67 17.21 -10.26 2.59
N LEU A 68 17.09 -9.09 1.99
CA LEU A 68 15.80 -8.56 1.54
C LEU A 68 15.17 -9.44 0.44
N GLN A 69 15.97 -9.99 -0.47
CA GLN A 69 15.51 -10.97 -1.46
C GLN A 69 15.00 -12.25 -0.80
N LEU A 70 15.69 -12.72 0.23
CA LEU A 70 15.24 -13.88 1.01
C LEU A 70 13.87 -13.60 1.66
N LEU A 71 13.69 -12.44 2.29
CA LEU A 71 12.42 -12.05 2.90
C LEU A 71 11.28 -12.01 1.87
N ILE A 72 11.54 -11.48 0.66
CA ILE A 72 10.57 -11.46 -0.45
C ILE A 72 10.20 -12.91 -0.82
N THR A 73 11.19 -13.78 -1.01
CA THR A 73 11.00 -15.18 -1.40
C THR A 73 10.19 -15.96 -0.35
N LEU A 74 10.45 -15.72 0.93
CA LEU A 74 9.74 -16.35 2.04
C LEU A 74 8.38 -15.69 2.36
N GLY A 75 8.02 -14.60 1.69
CA GLY A 75 6.79 -13.84 1.97
C GLY A 75 6.76 -13.23 3.38
N LYS A 76 7.93 -12.99 3.99
CA LYS A 76 8.03 -12.46 5.35
C LYS A 76 7.75 -10.96 5.40
N LYS A 77 7.01 -10.55 6.42
CA LYS A 77 6.79 -9.14 6.73
C LYS A 77 8.02 -8.58 7.44
N SER A 78 8.55 -7.49 6.92
CA SER A 78 9.69 -6.75 7.46
C SER A 78 9.44 -5.26 7.30
N THR A 79 9.74 -4.49 8.34
CA THR A 79 9.65 -3.02 8.28
C THR A 79 10.74 -2.47 7.36
N ALA A 80 11.98 -2.96 7.49
CA ALA A 80 13.09 -2.54 6.66
C ALA A 80 12.85 -2.83 5.17
N LEU A 81 12.34 -4.03 4.84
CA LEU A 81 11.96 -4.37 3.47
C LEU A 81 10.89 -3.41 2.92
N LYS A 82 9.83 -3.14 3.70
CA LYS A 82 8.75 -2.24 3.30
C LYS A 82 9.26 -0.83 3.01
N ASP A 83 10.15 -0.31 3.85
CA ASP A 83 10.68 1.05 3.72
C ASP A 83 11.58 1.17 2.50
N ILE A 84 12.47 0.19 2.27
CA ILE A 84 13.33 0.16 1.08
C ILE A 84 12.49 -0.02 -0.19
N GLN A 85 11.51 -0.93 -0.21
CA GLN A 85 10.60 -1.09 -1.35
C GLN A 85 9.87 0.22 -1.69
N GLY A 86 9.44 0.98 -0.68
CA GLY A 86 8.83 2.29 -0.88
C GLY A 86 9.74 3.27 -1.64
N LYS A 87 11.06 3.25 -1.37
CA LYS A 87 12.04 4.09 -2.07
C LYS A 87 12.34 3.60 -3.48
N VAL A 88 12.41 2.28 -3.67
CA VAL A 88 12.52 1.67 -5.02
C VAL A 88 11.31 2.03 -5.89
N TRP A 89 10.10 1.94 -5.37
CA TRP A 89 8.89 2.34 -6.08
C TRP A 89 8.90 3.83 -6.43
N LYS A 90 9.30 4.68 -5.48
CA LYS A 90 9.41 6.12 -5.72
C LYS A 90 10.33 6.43 -6.89
N GLU A 91 11.52 5.84 -6.94
CA GLU A 91 12.42 6.00 -8.08
C GLU A 91 11.78 5.46 -9.37
N GLY A 92 11.11 4.30 -9.31
CA GLY A 92 10.41 3.71 -10.44
C GLY A 92 9.33 4.62 -11.03
N TYR A 93 8.53 5.25 -10.16
CA TYR A 93 7.51 6.21 -10.57
C TYR A 93 8.13 7.48 -11.17
N ILE A 94 9.11 8.08 -10.49
CA ILE A 94 9.76 9.34 -10.95
C ILE A 94 10.45 9.15 -12.30
N THR A 95 11.04 7.97 -12.54
CA THR A 95 11.72 7.65 -13.81
C THR A 95 10.78 7.12 -14.89
N GLY A 96 9.48 7.03 -14.63
CA GLY A 96 8.48 6.53 -15.56
C GLY A 96 8.53 5.01 -15.83
N ARG A 97 9.30 4.25 -15.05
CA ARG A 97 9.35 2.78 -15.13
C ARG A 97 8.14 2.11 -14.53
N ILE A 98 7.42 2.80 -13.65
CA ILE A 98 6.15 2.39 -13.08
C ILE A 98 5.11 3.43 -13.46
N THR A 99 3.95 2.95 -13.92
CA THR A 99 2.76 3.78 -14.14
C THR A 99 1.57 3.02 -13.60
N SER A 100 0.80 3.64 -12.71
CA SER A 100 -0.38 3.01 -12.11
C SER A 100 -1.52 2.92 -13.08
N GLN A 101 -2.19 1.79 -13.09
CA GLN A 101 -3.40 1.57 -13.87
C GLN A 101 -4.63 1.72 -12.97
N LEU A 102 -5.60 2.48 -13.44
CA LEU A 102 -6.90 2.62 -12.80
C LEU A 102 -7.98 2.01 -13.68
N PHE A 103 -9.01 1.46 -13.05
CA PHE A 103 -10.23 1.16 -13.77
C PHE A 103 -10.85 2.46 -14.29
N GLU A 104 -11.38 2.43 -15.52
CA GLU A 104 -11.95 3.61 -16.15
C GLU A 104 -13.10 4.22 -15.34
N ASP A 105 -14.00 3.38 -14.87
CA ASP A 105 -15.12 3.77 -14.02
C ASP A 105 -14.67 4.37 -12.68
N ALA A 106 -13.51 3.93 -12.16
CA ALA A 106 -12.92 4.48 -10.94
C ALA A 106 -12.40 5.91 -11.18
N TYR A 107 -11.68 6.11 -12.28
CA TYR A 107 -11.19 7.43 -12.66
C TYR A 107 -12.34 8.42 -12.86
N GLU A 108 -13.34 8.06 -13.64
CA GLU A 108 -14.50 8.92 -13.91
C GLU A 108 -15.34 9.19 -12.65
N GLY A 109 -15.57 8.15 -11.83
CA GLY A 109 -16.31 8.29 -10.58
C GLY A 109 -15.63 9.25 -9.60
N LEU A 110 -14.32 9.08 -9.36
CA LEU A 110 -13.54 9.93 -8.46
C LEU A 110 -13.56 11.40 -8.89
N LYS A 111 -13.36 11.68 -10.19
CA LYS A 111 -13.45 13.04 -10.72
C LYS A 111 -14.83 13.66 -10.56
N LYS A 112 -15.87 12.87 -10.85
CA LYS A 112 -17.26 13.30 -10.71
C LYS A 112 -17.57 13.67 -9.27
N TRP A 113 -17.25 12.82 -8.30
CA TRP A 113 -17.53 13.05 -6.88
C TRP A 113 -16.75 14.23 -6.34
N HIS A 114 -15.47 14.35 -6.70
CA HIS A 114 -14.66 15.53 -6.35
C HIS A 114 -15.31 16.83 -6.86
N LYS A 115 -15.74 16.86 -8.15
CA LYS A 115 -16.44 18.00 -8.74
C LYS A 115 -17.77 18.33 -8.05
N GLN A 116 -18.44 17.32 -7.50
CA GLN A 116 -19.68 17.45 -6.73
C GLN A 116 -19.45 17.90 -5.28
N GLY A 117 -18.20 18.08 -4.86
CA GLY A 117 -17.83 18.53 -3.53
C GLY A 117 -17.76 17.43 -2.47
N PHE A 118 -17.76 16.16 -2.88
CA PHE A 118 -17.49 15.07 -1.94
C PHE A 118 -16.03 15.09 -1.47
N ILE A 119 -15.84 14.85 -0.16
CA ILE A 119 -14.52 14.67 0.43
C ILE A 119 -14.08 13.22 0.17
N LEU A 120 -12.97 13.05 -0.56
CA LEU A 120 -12.44 11.75 -0.87
C LEU A 120 -11.25 11.43 0.03
N GLY A 121 -11.22 10.20 0.55
CA GLY A 121 -10.12 9.69 1.37
C GLY A 121 -9.72 8.27 0.96
N ILE A 122 -8.46 7.95 1.17
CA ILE A 122 -7.92 6.60 0.96
C ILE A 122 -7.52 6.01 2.31
N TYR A 123 -7.89 4.75 2.53
CA TYR A 123 -7.41 3.96 3.65
C TYR A 123 -6.82 2.64 3.14
N SER A 124 -5.51 2.45 3.30
CA SER A 124 -4.79 1.30 2.75
C SER A 124 -3.74 0.77 3.73
N SER A 125 -3.31 -0.49 3.54
CA SER A 125 -2.14 -1.06 4.25
C SER A 125 -0.80 -0.55 3.71
N GLY A 126 -0.78 0.04 2.52
CA GLY A 126 0.38 0.74 1.97
C GLY A 126 0.61 2.06 2.73
N SER A 127 1.88 2.48 2.88
CA SER A 127 2.20 3.78 3.48
C SER A 127 1.55 4.94 2.71
N VAL A 128 1.28 6.04 3.40
CA VAL A 128 0.73 7.26 2.76
C VAL A 128 1.60 7.70 1.57
N GLU A 129 2.95 7.61 1.68
CA GLU A 129 3.85 7.94 0.56
C GLU A 129 3.58 7.03 -0.65
N ALA A 130 3.47 5.72 -0.45
CA ALA A 130 3.20 4.77 -1.53
C ALA A 130 1.81 4.97 -2.15
N GLN A 131 0.81 5.28 -1.33
CA GLN A 131 -0.54 5.61 -1.83
C GLN A 131 -0.51 6.85 -2.73
N ARG A 132 0.14 7.94 -2.29
CA ARG A 132 0.25 9.18 -3.06
C ARG A 132 0.96 8.96 -4.39
N LEU A 133 2.06 8.21 -4.41
CA LEU A 133 2.76 7.85 -5.65
C LEU A 133 1.85 7.12 -6.63
N LEU A 134 1.03 6.17 -6.14
CA LEU A 134 0.09 5.42 -6.96
C LEU A 134 -0.90 6.33 -7.69
N TYR A 135 -1.45 7.34 -7.02
CA TYR A 135 -2.43 8.25 -7.62
C TYR A 135 -1.80 9.44 -8.34
N LYS A 136 -0.54 9.77 -8.04
CA LYS A 136 0.22 10.82 -8.73
C LYS A 136 0.70 10.38 -10.11
N TYR A 137 1.15 9.13 -10.25
CA TYR A 137 1.75 8.62 -11.47
C TYR A 137 0.83 7.60 -12.17
N THR A 138 -0.40 8.02 -12.48
CA THR A 138 -1.34 7.15 -13.19
C THR A 138 -1.22 7.29 -14.71
N SER A 139 -1.69 6.28 -15.44
CA SER A 139 -1.82 6.35 -16.91
C SER A 139 -2.78 7.46 -17.39
N ARG A 140 -3.56 8.04 -16.47
CA ARG A 140 -4.49 9.16 -16.69
C ARG A 140 -3.95 10.50 -16.19
N GLY A 141 -2.66 10.57 -15.82
CA GLY A 141 -2.04 11.72 -15.21
C GLY A 141 -2.13 11.76 -13.69
N ASP A 142 -1.78 12.90 -13.11
CA ASP A 142 -1.79 13.13 -11.67
C ASP A 142 -3.23 13.39 -11.18
N ILE A 143 -3.73 12.53 -10.33
CA ILE A 143 -5.04 12.65 -9.67
C ILE A 143 -4.93 12.65 -8.14
N GLU A 144 -3.73 12.80 -7.59
CA GLU A 144 -3.49 12.87 -6.15
C GLU A 144 -4.34 13.96 -5.49
N ASN A 145 -4.53 15.08 -6.17
CA ASN A 145 -5.29 16.24 -5.71
C ASN A 145 -6.80 16.01 -5.56
N LEU A 146 -7.34 14.91 -6.08
CA LEU A 146 -8.73 14.53 -5.84
C LEU A 146 -8.98 14.10 -4.40
N PHE A 147 -7.94 13.69 -3.68
CA PHE A 147 -8.06 13.14 -2.32
C PHE A 147 -7.59 14.14 -1.28
N SER A 148 -8.43 14.40 -0.29
CA SER A 148 -8.13 15.29 0.83
C SER A 148 -7.53 14.56 2.03
N HIS A 149 -7.76 13.25 2.16
CA HIS A 149 -7.35 12.46 3.30
C HIS A 149 -6.67 11.16 2.89
N TRP A 150 -5.60 10.82 3.63
CA TRP A 150 -4.78 9.64 3.40
C TRP A 150 -4.53 8.94 4.72
N PHE A 151 -4.93 7.70 4.82
CA PHE A 151 -4.79 6.89 6.02
C PHE A 151 -4.07 5.58 5.69
N ASP A 152 -3.17 5.19 6.55
CA ASP A 152 -2.53 3.88 6.53
C ASP A 152 -2.72 3.14 7.86
N THR A 153 -1.99 2.06 8.08
CA THR A 153 -2.13 1.24 9.29
C THR A 153 -1.65 1.91 10.57
N HIS A 154 -1.07 3.12 10.52
CA HIS A 154 -0.78 3.91 11.73
C HIS A 154 -2.06 4.42 12.40
N ILE A 155 -3.16 4.59 11.66
CA ILE A 155 -4.43 4.98 12.26
C ILE A 155 -5.13 3.80 12.97
N GLY A 156 -4.70 2.57 12.69
CA GLY A 156 -5.21 1.32 13.27
C GLY A 156 -5.31 0.18 12.25
N ASN A 157 -5.82 -0.95 12.72
CA ASN A 157 -6.04 -2.13 11.88
C ASN A 157 -7.35 -1.98 11.08
N LYS A 158 -7.31 -2.30 9.79
CA LYS A 158 -8.47 -2.19 8.88
C LYS A 158 -9.66 -3.08 9.25
N LYS A 159 -9.48 -4.08 10.12
CA LYS A 159 -10.54 -4.95 10.63
C LYS A 159 -11.10 -4.53 12.00
N GLU A 160 -10.64 -3.40 12.52
CA GLU A 160 -11.05 -2.90 13.83
C GLU A 160 -11.95 -1.66 13.70
N GLN A 161 -13.05 -1.64 14.45
CA GLN A 161 -14.01 -0.56 14.50
C GLN A 161 -13.36 0.80 14.83
N ILE A 162 -12.42 0.79 15.79
CA ILE A 162 -11.77 2.02 16.27
C ILE A 162 -11.07 2.79 15.16
N SER A 163 -10.48 2.11 14.18
CA SER A 163 -9.81 2.72 13.05
C SER A 163 -10.78 3.61 12.24
N TYR A 164 -11.99 3.14 12.00
CA TYR A 164 -13.01 3.89 11.26
C TYR A 164 -13.60 5.03 12.07
N THR A 165 -13.74 4.88 13.37
CA THR A 165 -14.13 5.97 14.27
C THR A 165 -13.09 7.09 14.25
N THR A 166 -11.79 6.72 14.27
CA THR A 166 -10.69 7.67 14.20
C THR A 166 -10.65 8.37 12.84
N ILE A 167 -10.87 7.62 11.74
CA ILE A 167 -11.00 8.19 10.37
C ILE A 167 -12.13 9.21 10.32
N ALA A 168 -13.32 8.88 10.83
CA ALA A 168 -14.46 9.79 10.83
C ALA A 168 -14.15 11.09 11.59
N SER A 169 -13.45 10.97 12.73
CA SER A 169 -13.00 12.13 13.52
C SER A 169 -11.98 12.97 12.75
N ALA A 170 -10.98 12.33 12.12
CA ALA A 170 -9.96 13.01 11.33
C ALA A 170 -10.53 13.72 10.10
N MET A 171 -11.59 13.17 9.49
CA MET A 171 -12.31 13.79 8.38
C MET A 171 -13.32 14.85 8.85
N ALA A 172 -13.47 15.09 10.14
CA ALA A 172 -14.50 15.96 10.75
C ALA A 172 -15.90 15.66 10.19
N CYS A 173 -16.20 14.38 9.96
CA CYS A 173 -17.44 13.93 9.34
C CYS A 173 -18.19 12.97 10.26
N LYS A 174 -19.53 13.07 10.31
CA LYS A 174 -20.35 12.10 11.05
C LYS A 174 -20.21 10.73 10.37
N PRO A 175 -20.01 9.63 11.12
CA PRO A 175 -19.82 8.30 10.54
C PRO A 175 -20.89 7.91 9.51
N GLN A 176 -22.17 8.24 9.76
CA GLN A 176 -23.28 7.93 8.86
C GLN A 176 -23.20 8.64 7.50
N ASN A 177 -22.41 9.72 7.41
CA ASN A 177 -22.19 10.49 6.18
C ASN A 177 -20.95 9.99 5.41
N ILE A 178 -20.26 8.98 5.94
CA ILE A 178 -19.10 8.36 5.27
C ILE A 178 -19.55 7.06 4.61
N LEU A 179 -19.23 6.92 3.33
CA LEU A 179 -19.41 5.68 2.58
C LEU A 179 -18.04 5.03 2.40
N PHE A 180 -17.87 3.85 2.99
CA PHE A 180 -16.65 3.05 2.85
C PHE A 180 -16.85 1.95 1.80
N ILE A 181 -15.91 1.83 0.87
CA ILE A 181 -15.95 0.86 -0.22
C ILE A 181 -14.71 -0.02 -0.11
N SER A 182 -14.88 -1.33 -0.03
CA SER A 182 -13.77 -2.30 0.03
C SER A 182 -14.16 -3.62 -0.64
N ASP A 183 -13.16 -4.36 -1.08
CA ASP A 183 -13.27 -5.76 -1.55
C ASP A 183 -13.04 -6.78 -0.43
N ASN A 184 -12.95 -6.31 0.82
CA ASN A 184 -12.79 -7.13 2.01
C ASN A 184 -14.00 -6.95 2.95
N SER A 185 -14.79 -8.01 3.12
CA SER A 185 -16.00 -7.97 3.93
C SER A 185 -15.74 -7.75 5.42
N ASP A 186 -14.57 -8.18 5.95
CA ASP A 186 -14.22 -7.93 7.36
C ASP A 186 -13.92 -6.44 7.60
N GLU A 187 -13.35 -5.76 6.60
CA GLU A 187 -13.16 -4.30 6.63
C GLU A 187 -14.50 -3.57 6.58
N CYS A 188 -15.40 -4.03 5.70
CA CYS A 188 -16.78 -3.50 5.65
C CYS A 188 -17.54 -3.70 6.96
N ASP A 189 -17.40 -4.88 7.60
CA ASP A 189 -17.98 -5.16 8.92
C ASP A 189 -17.44 -4.20 9.99
N ALA A 190 -16.13 -3.96 10.00
CA ALA A 190 -15.50 -3.04 10.96
C ALA A 190 -15.99 -1.60 10.76
N ALA A 191 -16.07 -1.14 9.51
CA ALA A 191 -16.62 0.17 9.15
C ALA A 191 -18.09 0.30 9.56
N LYS A 192 -18.91 -0.74 9.30
CA LYS A 192 -20.33 -0.77 9.68
C LYS A 192 -20.51 -0.72 11.19
N ARG A 193 -19.69 -1.41 11.98
CA ARG A 193 -19.71 -1.31 13.45
C ARG A 193 -19.39 0.12 13.94
N ALA A 194 -18.58 0.88 13.18
CA ALA A 194 -18.33 2.30 13.44
C ALA A 194 -19.41 3.22 12.90
N SER A 195 -20.55 2.67 12.45
CA SER A 195 -21.69 3.38 11.88
C SER A 195 -21.43 4.06 10.52
N LEU A 196 -20.40 3.64 9.80
CA LEU A 196 -20.22 4.04 8.41
C LEU A 196 -21.20 3.26 7.51
N ARG A 197 -21.56 3.87 6.39
CA ARG A 197 -22.22 3.17 5.28
C ARG A 197 -21.18 2.36 4.53
N THR A 198 -21.55 1.20 4.00
CA THR A 198 -20.56 0.29 3.37
C THR A 198 -21.07 -0.26 2.06
N LEU A 199 -20.16 -0.42 1.09
CA LEU A 199 -20.37 -1.16 -0.14
C LEU A 199 -19.25 -2.17 -0.33
N TYR A 200 -19.60 -3.37 -0.74
CA TYR A 200 -18.64 -4.40 -1.12
C TYR A 200 -18.34 -4.33 -2.62
N SER A 201 -17.08 -4.14 -2.97
CA SER A 201 -16.64 -4.04 -4.36
C SER A 201 -16.25 -5.41 -4.90
N LEU A 202 -17.10 -6.01 -5.74
CA LEU A 202 -16.84 -7.28 -6.40
C LEU A 202 -16.35 -7.02 -7.83
N ARG A 203 -15.04 -7.16 -8.05
CA ARG A 203 -14.42 -6.95 -9.36
C ARG A 203 -13.60 -8.14 -9.81
N LYS A 204 -13.48 -8.31 -11.14
CA LYS A 204 -12.56 -9.30 -11.71
C LYS A 204 -11.13 -8.97 -11.28
N GLY A 205 -10.43 -9.96 -10.73
CA GLY A 205 -9.05 -9.81 -10.23
C GLY A 205 -8.93 -9.48 -8.74
N ASN A 206 -10.04 -9.11 -8.06
CA ASN A 206 -10.04 -9.01 -6.60
C ASN A 206 -10.17 -10.39 -5.95
N PRO A 207 -9.67 -10.58 -4.72
CA PRO A 207 -9.96 -11.78 -3.96
C PRO A 207 -11.47 -11.99 -3.86
N GLN A 208 -11.94 -13.16 -4.31
CA GLN A 208 -13.35 -13.49 -4.17
C GLN A 208 -13.63 -13.89 -2.72
N GLN A 209 -14.33 -13.04 -1.99
CA GLN A 209 -14.79 -13.28 -0.64
C GLN A 209 -16.32 -13.15 -0.62
N ASP A 210 -16.94 -13.76 0.38
CA ASP A 210 -18.36 -13.56 0.66
C ASP A 210 -18.59 -12.10 1.05
N ALA A 211 -19.48 -11.41 0.32
CA ALA A 211 -19.87 -10.02 0.61
C ALA A 211 -20.65 -9.87 1.92
N LYS A 212 -21.06 -11.01 2.53
CA LYS A 212 -21.91 -11.04 3.70
C LYS A 212 -23.20 -10.20 3.48
N ASN A 213 -23.53 -9.31 4.42
CA ASN A 213 -24.72 -8.44 4.36
C ASN A 213 -24.39 -7.03 3.81
N HIS A 214 -23.36 -6.88 2.99
CA HIS A 214 -23.01 -5.61 2.38
C HIS A 214 -23.58 -5.53 0.96
N PRO A 215 -24.17 -4.40 0.55
CA PRO A 215 -24.58 -4.21 -0.84
C PRO A 215 -23.38 -4.31 -1.77
N ILE A 216 -23.57 -5.02 -2.88
CA ILE A 216 -22.49 -5.31 -3.85
C ILE A 216 -22.53 -4.29 -4.98
N ILE A 217 -21.36 -3.80 -5.36
CA ILE A 217 -21.13 -3.05 -6.59
C ILE A 217 -20.07 -3.74 -7.44
N SER A 218 -20.23 -3.71 -8.77
CA SER A 218 -19.26 -4.23 -9.72
C SER A 218 -18.43 -3.13 -10.40
N ASN A 219 -18.94 -1.90 -10.36
CA ASN A 219 -18.21 -0.73 -10.83
C ASN A 219 -18.53 0.51 -9.96
N LEU A 220 -17.68 1.54 -10.03
CA LEU A 220 -17.88 2.73 -9.21
C LEU A 220 -19.00 3.66 -9.74
N GLY A 221 -19.46 3.48 -10.98
CA GLY A 221 -20.66 4.17 -11.48
C GLY A 221 -21.93 3.79 -10.71
N ASP A 222 -21.97 2.59 -10.13
CA ASP A 222 -23.12 2.12 -9.34
C ASP A 222 -23.25 2.84 -7.99
N VAL A 223 -22.19 3.53 -7.53
CA VAL A 223 -22.16 4.20 -6.21
C VAL A 223 -23.12 5.39 -6.13
N ASP A 224 -23.42 6.05 -7.24
CA ASP A 224 -24.23 7.27 -7.26
C ASP A 224 -25.62 7.10 -6.61
N GLN A 225 -26.23 5.92 -6.73
CA GLN A 225 -27.50 5.60 -6.08
C GLN A 225 -27.43 5.60 -4.54
N TRP A 226 -26.21 5.46 -4.01
CA TRP A 226 -25.92 5.41 -2.57
C TRP A 226 -25.45 6.76 -1.99
N LEU A 227 -25.23 7.77 -2.83
CA LEU A 227 -24.75 9.10 -2.40
C LEU A 227 -25.87 10.09 -2.01
N LYS A 228 -27.10 9.62 -1.92
CA LYS A 228 -28.28 10.43 -1.53
C LYS A 228 -28.40 10.54 -0.03
#